data_612ad37c1daedbc074d98a4a2ddbb0bd
#
_entry.id   612ad37c1daedbc074d98a4a2ddbb0bd
#
_cell.length_a   1.000
_cell.length_b   1.000
_cell.length_c   1.000
_cell.angle_alpha   90.00
_cell.angle_beta   90.00
_cell.angle_gamma   90.00
#
_symmetry.space_group_name_H-M   'P 1'
#
loop_
_entity.id
_entity.type
_entity.pdbx_description
1 polymer ?
#
loop_
_entity_poly.entity_id
_entity_poly.type
_entity_poly.pdbx_seq_one_letter_code
_entity_poly.pdbx_strand_id
1 'polypeptide(L)'
;MEPEQIIQMCEGIGKINLTGISRSIDITAISFFPNEDSQLLSALVKPNSHLKGLHEEIKNIVVNIGLGSDLKAYRPHITLGRFKEKNRPQYEFQMFDEPLKGKVNKLDVLESEFSDGKTEYSLLKSFEL
;
A
#
# COMPACT_ATOMS: atom_id res chain seq x y z
N MET A 1 -9.79 -11.85 10.48
CA MET A 1 -9.86 -12.65 9.24
C MET A 1 -9.69 -14.11 9.58
N GLU A 2 -10.59 -14.93 9.10
CA GLU A 2 -10.51 -16.36 9.34
C GLU A 2 -9.31 -17.00 8.62
N PRO A 3 -8.66 -18.03 9.20
CA PRO A 3 -7.51 -18.67 8.55
C PRO A 3 -7.80 -19.18 7.13
N GLU A 4 -9.00 -19.68 6.89
CA GLU A 4 -9.41 -20.14 5.56
C GLU A 4 -9.47 -19.01 4.56
N GLN A 5 -9.92 -17.83 4.97
CA GLN A 5 -9.96 -16.64 4.12
C GLN A 5 -8.55 -16.17 3.75
N ILE A 6 -7.60 -16.27 4.67
CA ILE A 6 -6.19 -15.95 4.41
C ILE A 6 -5.63 -16.87 3.34
N ILE A 7 -5.91 -18.16 3.46
CA ILE A 7 -5.46 -19.17 2.49
C ILE A 7 -6.06 -18.88 1.12
N GLN A 8 -7.37 -18.64 1.05
CA GLN A 8 -8.06 -18.35 -0.20
C GLN A 8 -7.52 -17.07 -0.86
N MET A 9 -7.25 -16.04 -0.08
CA MET A 9 -6.69 -14.79 -0.57
C MET A 9 -5.30 -15.01 -1.16
N CYS A 10 -4.42 -15.71 -0.44
CA CYS A 10 -3.06 -16.00 -0.91
C CYS A 10 -3.05 -16.88 -2.16
N GLU A 11 -3.94 -17.87 -2.22
CA GLU A 11 -4.08 -18.70 -3.42
C GLU A 11 -4.56 -17.88 -4.62
N GLY A 12 -5.54 -17.00 -4.41
CA GLY A 12 -6.05 -16.12 -5.46
C GLY A 12 -4.99 -15.18 -6.00
N ILE A 13 -4.23 -14.55 -5.11
CA ILE A 13 -3.14 -13.65 -5.50
C ILE A 13 -2.05 -14.42 -6.25
N GLY A 14 -1.74 -15.65 -5.82
CA GLY A 14 -0.76 -16.50 -6.49
C GLY A 14 -1.11 -16.87 -7.93
N LYS A 15 -2.38 -16.78 -8.30
CA LYS A 15 -2.86 -17.04 -9.67
C LYS A 15 -2.76 -15.81 -10.58
N ILE A 16 -2.50 -14.64 -10.04
CA ILE A 16 -2.33 -13.42 -10.84
C ILE A 16 -1.04 -13.55 -11.65
N ASN A 17 -1.11 -13.18 -12.93
CA ASN A 17 0.08 -13.14 -13.76
C ASN A 17 0.89 -11.89 -13.43
N LEU A 18 1.97 -12.05 -12.65
CA LEU A 18 2.83 -10.96 -12.21
C LEU A 18 3.98 -10.66 -13.18
N THR A 19 4.15 -11.48 -14.23
CA THR A 19 5.32 -11.35 -15.13
C THR A 19 5.29 -10.11 -16.02
N GLY A 20 4.11 -9.58 -16.31
CA GLY A 20 3.95 -8.38 -17.14
C GLY A 20 3.90 -7.07 -16.37
N ILE A 21 4.07 -7.11 -15.05
CA ILE A 21 3.95 -5.93 -14.21
C ILE A 21 5.24 -5.13 -14.23
N SER A 22 5.13 -3.82 -14.49
CA SER A 22 6.27 -2.93 -14.41
C SER A 22 6.78 -2.85 -12.97
N ARG A 23 8.08 -3.04 -12.80
CA ARG A 23 8.75 -2.92 -11.50
C ARG A 23 9.13 -1.49 -11.16
N SER A 24 8.94 -0.56 -12.08
CA SER A 24 9.32 0.84 -11.87
C SER A 24 8.20 1.63 -11.23
N ILE A 25 8.57 2.46 -10.25
CA ILE A 25 7.66 3.43 -9.64
C ILE A 25 8.27 4.83 -9.72
N ASP A 26 7.41 5.83 -9.81
CA ASP A 26 7.79 7.23 -9.78
C ASP A 26 7.28 7.85 -8.48
N ILE A 27 8.20 8.37 -7.69
CA ILE A 27 7.87 9.11 -6.46
C ILE A 27 7.85 10.58 -6.82
N THR A 28 6.69 11.22 -6.68
CA THR A 28 6.45 12.57 -7.19
C THR A 28 6.43 13.64 -6.12
N ALA A 29 6.21 13.27 -4.87
CA ALA A 29 6.08 14.23 -3.79
C ALA A 29 6.26 13.57 -2.43
N ILE A 30 6.47 14.38 -1.41
CA ILE A 30 6.39 13.98 -0.01
C ILE A 30 5.33 14.84 0.65
N SER A 31 4.41 14.22 1.37
CA SER A 31 3.31 14.93 2.01
C SER A 31 2.77 14.15 3.20
N PHE A 32 2.03 14.82 4.06
CA PHE A 32 1.21 14.15 5.04
C PHE A 32 0.06 13.41 4.33
N PHE A 33 -0.23 12.21 4.79
CA PHE A 33 -1.19 11.33 4.15
C PHE A 33 -2.15 10.76 5.20
N PRO A 34 -3.44 10.66 4.94
CA PRO A 34 -4.12 10.93 3.65
C PRO A 34 -4.43 12.40 3.37
N ASN A 35 -4.20 13.30 4.33
CA ASN A 35 -4.43 14.72 4.17
C ASN A 35 -3.48 15.53 5.06
N GLU A 36 -3.56 16.86 5.00
CA GLU A 36 -2.65 17.76 5.71
C GLU A 36 -2.70 17.63 7.23
N ASP A 37 -3.82 17.15 7.78
CA ASP A 37 -4.00 16.98 9.23
C ASP A 37 -3.49 15.64 9.75
N SER A 38 -3.03 14.77 8.86
CA SER A 38 -2.52 13.46 9.24
C SER A 38 -1.18 13.55 9.95
N GLN A 39 -0.90 12.57 10.80
CA GLN A 39 0.39 12.42 11.46
C GLN A 39 1.37 11.55 10.65
N LEU A 40 0.91 10.93 9.58
CA LEU A 40 1.74 10.10 8.71
C LEU A 40 2.39 10.94 7.62
N LEU A 41 3.70 10.85 7.52
CA LEU A 41 4.44 11.42 6.40
C LEU A 41 4.73 10.32 5.39
N SER A 42 4.39 10.56 4.13
CA SER A 42 4.49 9.55 3.08
C SER A 42 5.10 10.10 1.80
N ALA A 43 5.81 9.24 1.10
CA ALA A 43 6.20 9.49 -0.28
C ALA A 43 5.03 9.09 -1.18
N LEU A 44 4.61 9.99 -2.06
CA LEU A 44 3.49 9.75 -2.96
C LEU A 44 4.00 9.14 -4.25
N VAL A 45 3.42 8.03 -4.64
CA VAL A 45 3.77 7.30 -5.84
C VAL A 45 2.79 7.67 -6.95
N LYS A 46 3.30 7.98 -8.14
CA LYS A 46 2.46 8.26 -9.28
C LYS A 46 1.68 7.00 -9.66
N PRO A 47 0.34 7.04 -9.72
CA PRO A 47 -0.44 5.91 -10.20
C PRO A 47 -0.04 5.53 -11.62
N ASN A 48 0.13 4.25 -11.88
CA ASN A 48 0.35 3.74 -13.22
C ASN A 48 -0.62 2.59 -13.51
N SER A 49 -0.78 2.26 -14.79
CA SER A 49 -1.74 1.25 -15.22
C SER A 49 -1.46 -0.14 -14.66
N HIS A 50 -0.18 -0.50 -14.49
CA HIS A 50 0.20 -1.81 -13.95
C HIS A 50 -0.17 -1.94 -12.47
N LEU A 51 0.17 -0.94 -11.65
CA LEU A 51 -0.19 -0.94 -10.23
C LEU A 51 -1.70 -0.87 -10.03
N LYS A 52 -2.37 -0.04 -10.82
CA LYS A 52 -3.82 0.09 -10.75
C LYS A 52 -4.52 -1.22 -11.13
N GLY A 53 -4.05 -1.89 -12.18
CA GLY A 53 -4.59 -3.17 -12.60
C GLY A 53 -4.37 -4.26 -11.55
N LEU A 54 -3.19 -4.32 -10.96
CA LEU A 54 -2.89 -5.25 -9.87
C LEU A 54 -3.79 -4.99 -8.66
N HIS A 55 -3.98 -3.73 -8.28
CA HIS A 55 -4.86 -3.38 -7.18
C HIS A 55 -6.30 -3.85 -7.44
N GLU A 56 -6.81 -3.63 -8.65
CA GLU A 56 -8.17 -4.07 -9.02
C GLU A 56 -8.31 -5.60 -8.97
N GLU A 57 -7.31 -6.35 -9.43
CA GLU A 57 -7.34 -7.80 -9.36
C GLU A 57 -7.35 -8.30 -7.92
N ILE A 58 -6.51 -7.72 -7.06
CA ILE A 58 -6.47 -8.07 -5.63
C ILE A 58 -7.78 -7.68 -4.95
N LYS A 59 -8.32 -6.51 -5.26
CA LYS A 59 -9.61 -6.06 -4.74
C LYS A 59 -10.71 -7.06 -5.07
N ASN A 60 -10.77 -7.55 -6.31
CA ASN A 60 -11.77 -8.52 -6.72
C ASN A 60 -11.63 -9.84 -5.93
N ILE A 61 -10.40 -10.30 -5.69
CA ILE A 61 -10.14 -11.49 -4.89
C ILE A 61 -10.67 -11.29 -3.47
N VAL A 62 -10.36 -10.16 -2.86
CA VAL A 62 -10.76 -9.84 -1.48
C VAL A 62 -12.28 -9.77 -1.37
N VAL A 63 -12.94 -9.12 -2.31
CA VAL A 63 -14.41 -9.03 -2.34
C VAL A 63 -15.05 -10.41 -2.52
N ASN A 64 -14.52 -11.25 -3.41
CA ASN A 64 -15.08 -12.56 -3.70
C ASN A 64 -15.00 -13.54 -2.54
N ILE A 65 -14.07 -13.37 -1.62
CA ILE A 65 -13.99 -14.19 -0.41
C ILE A 65 -14.76 -13.60 0.77
N GLY A 66 -15.56 -12.56 0.54
CA GLY A 66 -16.43 -11.97 1.54
C GLY A 66 -15.79 -10.90 2.41
N LEU A 67 -14.65 -10.37 2.01
CA LEU A 67 -13.96 -9.31 2.71
C LEU A 67 -14.05 -8.00 1.93
N GLY A 68 -13.68 -6.90 2.55
CA GLY A 68 -13.41 -5.66 1.84
C GLY A 68 -14.61 -4.83 1.45
N SER A 69 -15.73 -4.89 2.20
CA SER A 69 -16.87 -4.01 1.97
C SER A 69 -16.53 -2.52 2.06
N ASP A 70 -15.45 -2.18 2.75
CA ASP A 70 -15.02 -0.81 3.01
C ASP A 70 -13.74 -0.44 2.24
N LEU A 71 -13.51 -1.05 1.08
CA LEU A 71 -12.31 -0.78 0.29
C LEU A 71 -12.32 0.66 -0.22
N LYS A 72 -11.25 1.37 0.10
CA LYS A 72 -11.04 2.76 -0.33
C LYS A 72 -10.43 2.83 -1.72
N ALA A 73 -10.52 4.00 -2.34
CA ALA A 73 -9.85 4.25 -3.61
C ALA A 73 -8.35 4.01 -3.49
N TYR A 74 -7.74 3.48 -4.57
CA TYR A 74 -6.31 3.21 -4.61
C TYR A 74 -5.52 4.53 -4.60
N ARG A 75 -4.65 4.66 -3.60
CA ARG A 75 -3.75 5.80 -3.45
C ARG A 75 -2.35 5.29 -3.12
N PRO A 76 -1.52 5.01 -4.13
CA PRO A 76 -0.20 4.43 -3.89
C PRO A 76 0.70 5.41 -3.13
N HIS A 77 1.30 4.92 -2.07
CA HIS A 77 2.18 5.73 -1.22
C HIS A 77 3.12 4.83 -0.43
N ILE A 78 4.21 5.43 0.05
CA ILE A 78 5.18 4.76 0.92
C ILE A 78 5.21 5.53 2.23
N THR A 79 4.80 4.91 3.31
CA THR A 79 4.84 5.54 4.64
C THR A 79 6.28 5.68 5.09
N LEU A 80 6.69 6.91 5.38
CA LEU A 80 8.04 7.23 5.85
C LEU A 80 8.13 7.28 7.37
N GLY A 81 7.05 7.70 8.03
CA GLY A 81 7.04 7.77 9.47
C GLY A 81 5.76 8.39 10.00
N ARG A 82 5.63 8.32 11.31
CA ARG A 82 4.50 8.90 12.04
C ARG A 82 5.03 9.87 13.11
N PHE A 83 4.47 11.06 13.16
CA PHE A 83 4.76 12.03 14.21
C PHE A 83 3.71 11.95 15.30
N LYS A 84 4.14 12.19 16.55
CA LYS A 84 3.19 12.50 17.62
C LYS A 84 2.63 13.89 17.35
N GLU A 85 1.36 14.10 17.68
CA GLU A 85 0.67 15.36 17.39
C GLU A 85 1.46 16.59 17.85
N LYS A 86 2.00 16.56 19.06
CA LYS A 86 2.79 17.66 19.62
C LYS A 86 4.15 17.87 18.95
N ASN A 87 4.67 16.88 18.25
CA ASN A 87 5.99 16.92 17.61
C ASN A 87 5.88 17.04 16.09
N ARG A 88 4.67 17.16 15.56
CA ARG A 88 4.44 17.24 14.13
C ARG A 88 4.98 18.58 13.61
N PRO A 89 5.96 18.56 12.69
CA PRO A 89 6.46 19.80 12.10
C PRO A 89 5.41 20.42 11.20
N GLN A 90 5.50 21.73 11.01
CA GLN A 90 4.77 22.38 9.92
C GLN A 90 5.48 21.98 8.62
N TYR A 91 4.74 21.38 7.72
CA TYR A 91 5.29 20.90 6.48
C TYR A 91 4.35 21.28 5.34
N GLU A 92 4.90 21.98 4.36
CA GLU A 92 4.18 22.30 3.14
C GLU A 92 4.34 21.17 2.14
N PHE A 93 3.25 20.86 1.42
CA PHE A 93 3.30 19.90 0.33
C PHE A 93 4.35 20.34 -0.68
N GLN A 94 5.29 19.43 -0.99
CA GLN A 94 6.33 19.67 -1.98
C GLN A 94 6.28 18.61 -3.05
N MET A 95 6.08 19.08 -4.29
CA MET A 95 6.20 18.22 -5.46
C MET A 95 7.62 18.32 -5.99
N PHE A 96 8.20 17.19 -6.38
CA PHE A 96 9.51 17.17 -6.98
C PHE A 96 9.47 17.71 -8.42
N ASP A 97 10.49 18.45 -8.83
CA ASP A 97 10.60 18.92 -10.22
C ASP A 97 10.73 17.73 -11.17
N GLU A 98 11.51 16.72 -10.77
CA GLU A 98 11.62 15.46 -11.47
C GLU A 98 11.29 14.31 -10.52
N PRO A 99 10.51 13.30 -10.95
CA PRO A 99 10.20 12.16 -10.11
C PRO A 99 11.46 11.39 -9.71
N LEU A 100 11.46 10.92 -8.46
CA LEU A 100 12.46 9.95 -8.03
C LEU A 100 12.05 8.58 -8.55
N LYS A 101 12.99 7.89 -9.20
CA LYS A 101 12.75 6.56 -9.74
C LYS A 101 13.04 5.51 -8.68
N GLY A 102 12.12 4.57 -8.52
CA GLY A 102 12.29 3.44 -7.64
C GLY A 102 11.95 2.13 -8.35
N LYS A 103 12.29 1.03 -7.72
CA LYS A 103 11.93 -0.30 -8.19
C LYS A 103 11.25 -1.10 -7.10
N VAL A 104 10.23 -1.84 -7.47
CA VAL A 104 9.58 -2.81 -6.59
C VAL A 104 9.88 -4.21 -7.10
N ASN A 105 10.12 -5.14 -6.19
CA ASN A 105 10.49 -6.51 -6.54
C ASN A 105 9.64 -7.57 -5.85
N LYS A 106 8.76 -7.15 -4.96
CA LYS A 106 7.92 -8.08 -4.20
C LYS A 106 6.53 -7.50 -4.00
N LEU A 107 5.57 -8.41 -3.90
CA LEU A 107 4.23 -8.14 -3.41
C LEU A 107 4.06 -8.93 -2.11
N ASP A 108 3.91 -8.22 -1.02
CA ASP A 108 3.76 -8.83 0.30
C ASP A 108 2.32 -8.69 0.79
N VAL A 109 1.79 -9.77 1.32
CA VAL A 109 0.50 -9.77 2.03
C VAL A 109 0.80 -9.69 3.51
N LEU A 110 0.33 -8.62 4.15
CA LEU A 110 0.57 -8.35 5.56
C LEU A 110 -0.75 -8.35 6.32
N GLU A 111 -0.72 -8.89 7.52
CA GLU A 111 -1.78 -8.72 8.48
C GLU A 111 -1.41 -7.59 9.43
N SER A 112 -2.33 -6.65 9.64
CA SER A 112 -2.13 -5.57 10.59
C SER A 112 -2.98 -5.79 11.83
N GLU A 113 -2.38 -5.65 13.00
CA GLU A 113 -3.07 -5.70 14.29
C GLU A 113 -2.76 -4.43 15.07
N PHE A 114 -3.81 -3.82 15.62
CA PHE A 114 -3.68 -2.67 16.50
C PHE A 114 -3.77 -3.14 17.95
N SER A 115 -2.71 -2.91 18.71
CA SER A 115 -2.60 -3.32 20.11
C SER A 115 -1.72 -2.34 20.87
N ASP A 116 -2.14 -1.96 22.07
CA ASP A 116 -1.38 -1.06 22.96
C ASP A 116 -0.97 0.27 22.31
N GLY A 117 -1.84 0.83 21.48
CA GLY A 117 -1.59 2.10 20.79
C GLY A 117 -0.63 1.98 19.60
N LYS A 118 -0.28 0.78 19.20
CA LYS A 118 0.64 0.52 18.09
C LYS A 118 -0.01 -0.40 17.05
N THR A 119 0.34 -0.18 15.79
CA THR A 119 0.01 -1.11 14.71
C THR A 119 1.21 -2.02 14.47
N GLU A 120 0.98 -3.32 14.55
CA GLU A 120 1.99 -4.33 14.24
C GLU A 120 1.61 -5.04 12.95
N TYR A 121 2.60 -5.31 12.12
CA TYR A 121 2.42 -6.01 10.85
C TYR A 121 3.11 -7.35 10.88
N SER A 122 2.41 -8.37 10.39
CA SER A 122 2.96 -9.72 10.23
C SER A 122 2.90 -10.12 8.77
N LEU A 123 4.00 -10.65 8.24
CA LEU A 123 4.04 -11.14 6.87
C LEU A 123 3.31 -12.47 6.77
N LEU A 124 2.30 -12.53 5.92
CA LEU A 124 1.55 -13.75 5.64
C LEU A 124 2.10 -14.49 4.42
N LYS A 125 2.42 -13.77 3.37
CA LYS A 125 2.93 -14.35 2.13
C LYS A 125 3.68 -13.29 1.32
N SER A 126 4.72 -13.72 0.62
CA SER A 126 5.50 -12.87 -0.29
C SER A 126 5.50 -13.48 -1.69
N PHE A 127 5.30 -12.65 -2.68
CA PHE A 127 5.34 -13.02 -4.10
C PHE A 127 6.42 -12.21 -4.79
N GLU A 128 7.22 -12.85 -5.59
CA GLU A 128 8.22 -12.15 -6.40
C GLU A 128 7.57 -11.56 -7.66
N LEU A 129 8.00 -10.35 -8.01
CA LEU A 129 7.55 -9.67 -9.24
C LEU A 129 8.54 -9.86 -10.37
#